data_44f76031a931b8b36cd38d647de7216f
#
_entry.id   44f76031a931b8b36cd38d647de7216f
#
_cell.length_a   1.000
_cell.length_b   1.000
_cell.length_c   1.000
_cell.angle_alpha   90.00
_cell.angle_beta   90.00
_cell.angle_gamma   90.00
#
_symmetry.space_group_name_H-M   'P 1'
#
loop_
_entity.id
_entity.type
_entity.pdbx_description
1 polymer ?
#
loop_
_entity_poly.entity_id
_entity_poly.type
_entity_poly.pdbx_seq_one_letter_code
_entity_poly.pdbx_strand_id
1 'polypeptide(L)'
;TNPTWTHLERAIGELEAPGEEVSTTVFASGMAAISAVLLSQLRAGDTVVLPGDGYQALPLVREQLTAFGVEVRTAPTGGDAQLALLEGAKLLWIESPSNPGLDVCDIRRLVTAAHGAGALVAVDNTLATPIGQRPLELGADFSVASDTKGMTGHGDILLGHVTCRDDRLTADVRRWRKVVGAIPGPMEAWLAHRSLATLQLRVERQCATALALAEALAKRSEVTGLRYPGLPTDPSYATAVRQMRRFGSVVSFELADRETAERFLDALRLVDDATSFGGVRSTAERRGRWGGDAVPEGFVRFSVGAEDPEDLLADVERALDEAVR
;
A
#
# COMPACT_ATOMS: atom_id res chain seq x y z
N THR A 1 0.77 25.89 12.29
CA THR A 1 -0.37 24.96 12.42
C THR A 1 -1.55 25.50 11.64
N ASN A 2 -2.29 24.61 11.00
CA ASN A 2 -3.50 24.94 10.25
C ASN A 2 -4.64 24.10 10.86
N PRO A 3 -5.78 24.70 11.27
CA PRO A 3 -6.87 23.97 11.92
C PRO A 3 -7.41 22.81 11.07
N THR A 4 -7.48 22.99 9.75
CA THR A 4 -7.95 21.94 8.82
C THR A 4 -7.06 20.71 8.85
N TRP A 5 -5.73 20.89 8.87
CA TRP A 5 -4.79 19.77 9.02
C TRP A 5 -4.93 19.09 10.36
N THR A 6 -5.07 19.87 11.45
CA THR A 6 -5.19 19.31 12.81
C THR A 6 -6.42 18.43 12.94
N HIS A 7 -7.55 18.83 12.35
CA HIS A 7 -8.76 17.99 12.35
C HIS A 7 -8.56 16.70 11.57
N LEU A 8 -7.95 16.78 10.38
CA LEU A 8 -7.63 15.60 9.57
C LEU A 8 -6.64 14.69 10.28
N GLU A 9 -5.54 15.24 10.82
CA GLU A 9 -4.51 14.48 11.55
C GLU A 9 -5.11 13.73 12.73
N ARG A 10 -6.03 14.35 13.48
CA ARG A 10 -6.74 13.69 14.59
C ARG A 10 -7.64 12.55 14.10
N ALA A 11 -8.41 12.79 13.03
CA ALA A 11 -9.31 11.77 12.48
C ALA A 11 -8.54 10.56 11.94
N ILE A 12 -7.39 10.76 11.27
CA ILE A 12 -6.53 9.66 10.83
C ILE A 12 -5.92 8.94 12.03
N GLY A 13 -5.45 9.66 13.06
CA GLY A 13 -4.90 9.05 14.27
C GLY A 13 -5.88 8.10 14.95
N GLU A 14 -7.16 8.49 15.06
CA GLU A 14 -8.21 7.62 15.58
C GLU A 14 -8.47 6.37 14.73
N LEU A 15 -8.26 6.44 13.41
CA LEU A 15 -8.36 5.26 12.55
C LEU A 15 -7.16 4.33 12.70
N GLU A 16 -5.96 4.88 12.82
CA GLU A 16 -4.71 4.14 12.94
C GLU A 16 -4.56 3.42 14.30
N ALA A 17 -5.00 4.07 15.39
CA ALA A 17 -4.91 3.52 16.73
C ALA A 17 -6.08 4.01 17.62
N PRO A 18 -7.29 3.43 17.48
CA PRO A 18 -8.49 3.89 18.18
C PRO A 18 -8.33 3.87 19.68
N GLY A 19 -8.64 5.02 20.32
CA GLY A 19 -8.58 5.18 21.78
C GLY A 19 -7.17 5.22 22.34
N GLU A 20 -6.14 5.31 21.51
CA GLU A 20 -4.75 5.46 21.93
C GLU A 20 -4.24 6.89 21.69
N GLU A 21 -3.25 7.30 22.45
CA GLU A 21 -2.57 8.58 22.25
C GLU A 21 -1.52 8.41 21.16
N VAL A 22 -1.83 8.89 19.94
CA VAL A 22 -0.94 8.88 18.78
C VAL A 22 -0.89 10.24 18.11
N SER A 23 0.18 10.50 17.41
CA SER A 23 0.36 11.72 16.62
C SER A 23 0.45 11.41 15.15
N THR A 24 -0.46 12.00 14.36
CA THR A 24 -0.43 11.96 12.90
C THR A 24 0.15 13.25 12.33
N THR A 25 0.84 13.14 11.22
CA THR A 25 1.38 14.25 10.43
C THR A 25 1.03 14.03 8.96
N VAL A 26 0.26 14.96 8.36
CA VAL A 26 -0.15 14.89 6.95
C VAL A 26 0.85 15.59 6.04
N PHE A 27 0.94 15.12 4.79
CA PHE A 27 1.88 15.56 3.76
C PHE A 27 1.18 15.76 2.43
N ALA A 28 1.81 16.53 1.53
CA ALA A 28 1.30 16.82 0.19
C ALA A 28 1.21 15.59 -0.73
N SER A 29 1.83 14.46 -0.37
CA SER A 29 1.78 13.20 -1.12
C SER A 29 2.27 12.03 -0.27
N GLY A 30 1.98 10.79 -0.69
CA GLY A 30 2.55 9.59 -0.09
C GLY A 30 4.07 9.58 -0.14
N MET A 31 4.68 9.97 -1.27
CA MET A 31 6.14 10.07 -1.38
C MET A 31 6.74 11.10 -0.43
N ALA A 32 6.05 12.20 -0.14
CA ALA A 32 6.49 13.16 0.86
C ALA A 32 6.46 12.56 2.28
N ALA A 33 5.46 11.72 2.59
CA ALA A 33 5.37 11.01 3.86
C ALA A 33 6.50 9.95 3.99
N ILE A 34 6.74 9.15 2.94
CA ILE A 34 7.84 8.17 2.87
C ILE A 34 9.20 8.87 3.09
N SER A 35 9.45 9.92 2.32
CA SER A 35 10.70 10.69 2.40
C SER A 35 10.89 11.32 3.79
N ALA A 36 9.79 11.77 4.43
CA ALA A 36 9.85 12.37 5.76
C ALA A 36 10.34 11.36 6.81
N VAL A 37 9.86 10.12 6.79
CA VAL A 37 10.36 9.07 7.70
C VAL A 37 11.81 8.74 7.39
N LEU A 38 12.11 8.38 6.15
CA LEU A 38 13.46 7.96 5.75
C LEU A 38 14.52 9.03 6.07
N LEU A 39 14.28 10.27 5.64
CA LEU A 39 15.28 11.35 5.76
C LEU A 39 15.28 12.03 7.13
N SER A 40 14.23 11.86 7.95
CA SER A 40 14.28 12.30 9.35
C SER A 40 15.04 11.31 10.25
N GLN A 41 14.98 10.02 9.94
CA GLN A 41 15.56 8.96 10.78
C GLN A 41 16.96 8.51 10.35
N LEU A 42 17.33 8.65 9.08
CA LEU A 42 18.59 8.17 8.53
C LEU A 42 19.63 9.28 8.34
N ARG A 43 20.88 8.94 8.53
CA ARG A 43 22.06 9.80 8.30
C ARG A 43 23.09 9.04 7.46
N ALA A 44 24.07 9.72 6.91
CA ALA A 44 25.22 9.09 6.27
C ALA A 44 25.88 8.08 7.21
N GLY A 45 26.10 6.86 6.73
CA GLY A 45 26.64 5.74 7.50
C GLY A 45 25.59 4.85 8.17
N ASP A 46 24.31 5.27 8.21
CA ASP A 46 23.23 4.41 8.69
C ASP A 46 22.85 3.37 7.62
N THR A 47 22.26 2.26 8.07
CA THR A 47 21.74 1.19 7.21
C THR A 47 20.23 1.14 7.28
N VAL A 48 19.57 1.00 6.13
CA VAL A 48 18.12 0.74 6.01
C VAL A 48 17.85 -0.55 5.25
N VAL A 49 16.85 -1.30 5.68
CA VAL A 49 16.32 -2.46 4.95
C VAL A 49 15.03 -2.03 4.27
N LEU A 50 14.95 -2.17 2.92
CA LEU A 50 13.78 -1.86 2.11
C LEU A 50 13.24 -3.12 1.43
N PRO A 51 11.94 -3.19 1.07
CA PRO A 51 11.43 -4.24 0.21
C PRO A 51 12.04 -4.14 -1.19
N GLY A 52 12.40 -5.28 -1.77
CA GLY A 52 12.90 -5.37 -3.14
C GLY A 52 11.79 -5.44 -4.20
N ASP A 53 10.57 -5.72 -3.76
CA ASP A 53 9.36 -6.00 -4.54
C ASP A 53 8.19 -5.06 -4.18
N GLY A 54 8.49 -3.90 -3.60
CA GLY A 54 7.52 -2.91 -3.20
C GLY A 54 7.20 -1.88 -4.30
N TYR A 55 6.64 -0.75 -3.87
CA TYR A 55 6.22 0.32 -4.78
C TYR A 55 7.31 0.73 -5.78
N GLN A 56 6.92 0.85 -7.05
CA GLN A 56 7.83 1.08 -8.20
C GLN A 56 8.77 2.31 -8.07
N ALA A 57 8.51 3.24 -7.17
CA ALA A 57 9.41 4.37 -6.91
C ALA A 57 10.50 4.06 -5.87
N LEU A 58 10.45 2.94 -5.16
CA LEU A 58 11.47 2.56 -4.17
C LEU A 58 12.88 2.42 -4.76
N PRO A 59 13.10 1.93 -6.00
CA PRO A 59 14.41 1.95 -6.64
C PRO A 59 15.01 3.36 -6.73
N LEU A 60 14.21 4.38 -7.06
CA LEU A 60 14.67 5.77 -7.09
C LEU A 60 14.99 6.30 -5.69
N VAL A 61 14.16 5.93 -4.69
CA VAL A 61 14.43 6.27 -3.29
C VAL A 61 15.75 5.65 -2.82
N ARG A 62 15.99 4.39 -3.17
CA ARG A 62 17.25 3.69 -2.87
C ARG A 62 18.46 4.42 -3.46
N GLU A 63 18.38 4.82 -4.72
CA GLU A 63 19.43 5.57 -5.39
C GLU A 63 19.77 6.88 -4.63
N GLN A 64 18.73 7.64 -4.26
CA GLN A 64 18.92 8.89 -3.51
C GLN A 64 19.50 8.67 -2.11
N LEU A 65 19.03 7.66 -1.38
CA LEU A 65 19.57 7.32 -0.06
C LEU A 65 21.04 6.92 -0.16
N THR A 66 21.39 6.13 -1.16
CA THR A 66 22.79 5.74 -1.42
C THR A 66 23.66 6.97 -1.74
N ALA A 67 23.14 7.92 -2.53
CA ALA A 67 23.84 9.18 -2.82
C ALA A 67 24.03 10.04 -1.57
N PHE A 68 23.18 9.92 -0.55
CA PHE A 68 23.32 10.56 0.76
C PHE A 68 24.20 9.78 1.75
N GLY A 69 24.83 8.69 1.30
CA GLY A 69 25.72 7.87 2.11
C GLY A 69 25.03 6.87 3.04
N VAL A 70 23.75 6.57 2.80
CA VAL A 70 23.00 5.54 3.52
C VAL A 70 23.24 4.18 2.85
N GLU A 71 23.55 3.15 3.61
CA GLU A 71 23.59 1.77 3.13
C GLU A 71 22.17 1.24 2.97
N VAL A 72 21.82 0.76 1.78
CA VAL A 72 20.51 0.20 1.51
C VAL A 72 20.62 -1.29 1.22
N ARG A 73 19.99 -2.11 2.06
CA ARG A 73 19.81 -3.54 1.86
C ARG A 73 18.38 -3.81 1.40
N THR A 74 18.19 -4.78 0.51
CA THR A 74 16.87 -5.12 -0.02
C THR A 74 16.56 -6.60 0.12
N ALA A 75 15.33 -6.92 0.46
CA ALA A 75 14.80 -8.27 0.52
C ALA A 75 13.36 -8.32 0.01
N PRO A 76 12.87 -9.47 -0.53
CA PRO A 76 11.48 -9.62 -0.88
C PRO A 76 10.58 -9.50 0.35
N THR A 77 9.35 -9.00 0.16
CA THR A 77 8.34 -8.87 1.24
C THR A 77 7.91 -10.23 1.76
N GLY A 78 7.70 -11.19 0.87
CA GLY A 78 7.32 -12.56 1.25
C GLY A 78 8.46 -13.30 1.96
N GLY A 79 8.11 -14.07 2.99
CA GLY A 79 9.06 -14.89 3.73
C GLY A 79 9.84 -14.14 4.80
N ASP A 80 11.07 -14.62 5.10
CA ASP A 80 11.87 -14.21 6.25
C ASP A 80 13.22 -13.56 5.88
N ALA A 81 13.44 -13.24 4.62
CA ALA A 81 14.75 -12.76 4.14
C ALA A 81 15.15 -11.43 4.79
N GLN A 82 14.19 -10.59 5.18
CA GLN A 82 14.46 -9.34 5.88
C GLN A 82 15.17 -9.56 7.22
N LEU A 83 14.88 -10.67 7.92
CA LEU A 83 15.49 -10.97 9.24
C LEU A 83 17.03 -11.05 9.18
N ALA A 84 17.56 -11.62 8.09
CA ALA A 84 18.99 -11.75 7.90
C ALA A 84 19.71 -10.41 7.64
N LEU A 85 18.96 -9.35 7.33
CA LEU A 85 19.50 -8.04 6.98
C LEU A 85 19.43 -7.01 8.12
N LEU A 86 18.90 -7.39 9.29
CA LEU A 86 18.64 -6.47 10.40
C LEU A 86 19.87 -6.10 11.21
N GLU A 87 20.94 -6.90 11.15
CA GLU A 87 22.17 -6.60 11.92
C GLU A 87 22.74 -5.22 11.52
N GLY A 88 22.85 -4.32 12.50
CA GLY A 88 23.30 -2.95 12.32
C GLY A 88 22.35 -2.03 11.55
N ALA A 89 21.15 -2.50 11.18
CA ALA A 89 20.16 -1.66 10.55
C ALA A 89 19.61 -0.61 11.52
N LYS A 90 19.39 0.60 11.03
CA LYS A 90 18.77 1.71 11.76
C LYS A 90 17.24 1.71 11.59
N LEU A 91 16.77 1.28 10.41
CA LEU A 91 15.37 1.28 10.04
C LEU A 91 15.05 0.07 9.15
N LEU A 92 13.98 -0.63 9.48
CA LEU A 92 13.32 -1.58 8.61
C LEU A 92 12.07 -0.92 8.01
N TRP A 93 12.00 -0.83 6.69
CA TRP A 93 10.82 -0.39 5.96
C TRP A 93 10.07 -1.60 5.41
N ILE A 94 8.81 -1.72 5.78
CA ILE A 94 7.90 -2.79 5.35
C ILE A 94 6.84 -2.18 4.43
N GLU A 95 6.48 -2.86 3.36
CA GLU A 95 5.27 -2.60 2.57
C GLU A 95 4.44 -3.89 2.57
N SER A 96 3.28 -3.88 3.24
CA SER A 96 2.47 -5.09 3.41
C SER A 96 0.97 -4.76 3.44
N PRO A 97 0.20 -5.26 2.47
CA PRO A 97 0.60 -6.06 1.30
C PRO A 97 1.54 -5.32 0.36
N SER A 98 2.44 -6.05 -0.34
CA SER A 98 3.33 -5.47 -1.35
C SER A 98 2.58 -5.09 -2.63
N ASN A 99 3.14 -4.16 -3.41
CA ASN A 99 2.55 -3.72 -4.67
C ASN A 99 3.56 -3.92 -5.82
N PRO A 100 3.27 -4.78 -6.82
CA PRO A 100 1.95 -5.33 -7.13
C PRO A 100 1.72 -6.79 -6.69
N GLY A 101 2.69 -7.45 -6.07
CA GLY A 101 2.69 -8.89 -5.80
C GLY A 101 1.72 -9.35 -4.70
N LEU A 102 1.24 -8.43 -3.85
CA LEU A 102 0.32 -8.66 -2.73
C LEU A 102 0.85 -9.62 -1.64
N ASP A 103 2.17 -9.72 -1.51
CA ASP A 103 2.77 -10.49 -0.42
C ASP A 103 2.50 -9.81 0.92
N VAL A 104 2.15 -10.63 1.92
CA VAL A 104 1.93 -10.17 3.30
C VAL A 104 2.99 -10.79 4.20
N CYS A 105 3.80 -9.95 4.83
CA CYS A 105 4.78 -10.38 5.83
C CYS A 105 4.20 -10.39 7.25
N ASP A 106 4.79 -11.17 8.15
CA ASP A 106 4.43 -11.18 9.57
C ASP A 106 5.05 -9.95 10.26
N ILE A 107 4.27 -8.87 10.34
CA ILE A 107 4.72 -7.59 10.87
C ILE A 107 5.18 -7.71 12.33
N ARG A 108 4.43 -8.43 13.18
CA ARG A 108 4.80 -8.59 14.61
C ARG A 108 6.16 -9.26 14.78
N ARG A 109 6.40 -10.30 13.98
CA ARG A 109 7.67 -11.03 14.01
C ARG A 109 8.83 -10.15 13.54
N LEU A 110 8.64 -9.42 12.44
CA LEU A 110 9.63 -8.50 11.92
C LEU A 110 9.93 -7.35 12.88
N VAL A 111 8.88 -6.77 13.51
CA VAL A 111 9.02 -5.73 14.53
C VAL A 111 9.82 -6.24 15.72
N THR A 112 9.49 -7.42 16.25
CA THR A 112 10.21 -8.00 17.39
C THR A 112 11.70 -8.20 17.07
N ALA A 113 12.01 -8.71 15.87
CA ALA A 113 13.39 -8.92 15.45
C ALA A 113 14.13 -7.60 15.21
N ALA A 114 13.49 -6.63 14.56
CA ALA A 114 14.08 -5.32 14.28
C ALA A 114 14.38 -4.55 15.58
N HIS A 115 13.43 -4.50 16.52
CA HIS A 115 13.65 -3.89 17.84
C HIS A 115 14.76 -4.60 18.61
N GLY A 116 14.82 -5.94 18.53
CA GLY A 116 15.93 -6.72 19.12
C GLY A 116 17.30 -6.37 18.53
N ALA A 117 17.36 -5.94 17.28
CA ALA A 117 18.56 -5.45 16.60
C ALA A 117 18.79 -3.93 16.77
N GLY A 118 17.90 -3.22 17.47
CA GLY A 118 17.98 -1.76 17.68
C GLY A 118 17.47 -0.92 16.51
N ALA A 119 16.78 -1.53 15.56
CA ALA A 119 16.20 -0.85 14.40
C ALA A 119 14.75 -0.40 14.66
N LEU A 120 14.40 0.78 14.16
CA LEU A 120 13.00 1.22 14.07
C LEU A 120 12.27 0.49 12.92
N VAL A 121 10.94 0.45 13.00
CA VAL A 121 10.10 -0.16 11.96
C VAL A 121 9.06 0.82 11.43
N ALA A 122 9.07 1.04 10.12
CA ALA A 122 8.05 1.76 9.40
C ALA A 122 7.28 0.81 8.47
N VAL A 123 5.96 0.92 8.46
CA VAL A 123 5.08 0.12 7.60
C VAL A 123 4.30 1.02 6.67
N ASP A 124 4.49 0.84 5.36
CA ASP A 124 3.60 1.40 4.35
C ASP A 124 2.31 0.56 4.30
N ASN A 125 1.23 1.15 4.77
CA ASN A 125 -0.09 0.54 4.92
C ASN A 125 -1.07 0.98 3.83
N THR A 126 -0.56 1.52 2.73
CA THR A 126 -1.38 2.14 1.67
C THR A 126 -2.44 1.20 1.11
N LEU A 127 -2.09 -0.07 0.82
CA LEU A 127 -3.04 -1.02 0.24
C LEU A 127 -4.11 -1.50 1.24
N ALA A 128 -3.73 -1.69 2.50
CA ALA A 128 -4.64 -2.21 3.50
C ALA A 128 -5.57 -1.14 4.09
N THR A 129 -5.13 0.11 4.17
CA THR A 129 -5.73 1.18 4.96
C THR A 129 -5.87 0.82 6.45
N PRO A 130 -6.14 1.75 7.36
CA PRO A 130 -6.40 1.43 8.78
C PRO A 130 -7.64 0.57 9.02
N ILE A 131 -8.54 0.48 8.02
CA ILE A 131 -9.71 -0.41 8.07
C ILE A 131 -9.29 -1.88 7.93
N GLY A 132 -8.30 -2.14 7.07
CA GLY A 132 -7.80 -3.49 6.81
C GLY A 132 -6.70 -3.93 7.78
N GLN A 133 -5.76 -3.04 8.11
CA GLN A 133 -4.60 -3.36 8.95
C GLN A 133 -4.14 -2.13 9.73
N ARG A 134 -3.66 -2.33 10.95
CA ARG A 134 -3.16 -1.27 11.84
C ARG A 134 -1.75 -1.58 12.30
N PRO A 135 -0.73 -1.06 11.60
CA PRO A 135 0.67 -1.36 11.90
C PRO A 135 1.09 -1.02 13.32
N LEU A 136 0.58 0.07 13.89
CA LEU A 136 0.90 0.47 15.26
C LEU A 136 0.42 -0.56 16.29
N GLU A 137 -0.77 -1.17 16.10
CA GLU A 137 -1.27 -2.27 16.95
C GLU A 137 -0.39 -3.54 16.80
N LEU A 138 0.35 -3.66 15.69
CA LEU A 138 1.28 -4.75 15.44
C LEU A 138 2.70 -4.46 15.96
N GLY A 139 2.91 -3.28 16.54
CA GLY A 139 4.15 -2.87 17.20
C GLY A 139 5.07 -2.00 16.36
N ALA A 140 4.69 -1.61 15.14
CA ALA A 140 5.48 -0.70 14.31
C ALA A 140 5.64 0.67 14.97
N ASP A 141 6.76 1.34 14.70
CA ASP A 141 7.03 2.70 15.18
C ASP A 141 6.33 3.75 14.33
N PHE A 142 6.20 3.48 13.03
CA PHE A 142 5.51 4.34 12.07
C PHE A 142 4.49 3.54 11.26
N SER A 143 3.27 4.09 11.14
CA SER A 143 2.33 3.74 10.07
C SER A 143 2.37 4.85 9.03
N VAL A 144 2.59 4.48 7.77
CA VAL A 144 2.73 5.42 6.65
C VAL A 144 1.72 5.04 5.57
N ALA A 145 1.10 6.00 4.93
CA ALA A 145 0.25 5.72 3.78
C ALA A 145 0.23 6.84 2.76
N SER A 146 -0.02 6.45 1.52
CA SER A 146 -0.49 7.36 0.47
C SER A 146 -2.01 7.48 0.55
N ASP A 147 -2.49 8.55 1.18
CA ASP A 147 -3.92 8.82 1.32
C ASP A 147 -4.61 9.11 -0.02
N THR A 148 -3.82 9.45 -1.04
CA THR A 148 -4.23 9.54 -2.45
C THR A 148 -5.03 8.32 -2.91
N LYS A 149 -4.80 7.15 -2.28
CA LYS A 149 -5.38 5.84 -2.63
C LYS A 149 -6.69 5.59 -1.87
N GLY A 150 -6.86 4.44 -1.25
CA GLY A 150 -8.09 4.03 -0.57
C GLY A 150 -8.60 4.97 0.52
N MET A 151 -7.73 5.70 1.21
CA MET A 151 -8.14 6.63 2.28
C MET A 151 -9.09 7.72 1.76
N THR A 152 -8.73 8.40 0.68
CA THR A 152 -9.60 9.41 0.04
C THR A 152 -10.54 8.79 -0.99
N GLY A 153 -10.05 7.85 -1.79
CA GLY A 153 -10.86 6.96 -2.62
C GLY A 153 -11.54 7.57 -3.84
N HIS A 154 -11.24 8.82 -4.22
CA HIS A 154 -11.94 9.49 -5.31
C HIS A 154 -11.02 9.90 -6.48
N GLY A 155 -9.70 9.68 -6.35
CA GLY A 155 -8.73 9.98 -7.40
C GLY A 155 -8.56 11.49 -7.68
N ASP A 156 -8.93 12.34 -6.74
CA ASP A 156 -9.02 13.80 -6.86
C ASP A 156 -8.04 14.56 -5.98
N ILE A 157 -7.29 13.87 -5.10
CA ILE A 157 -6.37 14.47 -4.14
C ILE A 157 -5.04 13.71 -4.10
N LEU A 158 -3.95 14.45 -3.97
CA LEU A 158 -2.66 13.92 -3.55
C LEU A 158 -2.48 14.22 -2.06
N LEU A 159 -2.26 13.17 -1.27
CA LEU A 159 -2.05 13.30 0.16
C LEU A 159 -1.28 12.07 0.69
N GLY A 160 -0.61 12.24 1.82
CA GLY A 160 -0.05 11.14 2.58
C GLY A 160 0.02 11.47 4.05
N HIS A 161 0.20 10.45 4.90
CA HIS A 161 0.38 10.66 6.32
C HIS A 161 1.44 9.75 6.93
N VAL A 162 1.91 10.15 8.10
CA VAL A 162 2.72 9.35 9.02
C VAL A 162 2.07 9.44 10.38
N THR A 163 1.82 8.29 11.00
CA THR A 163 1.33 8.20 12.38
C THR A 163 2.33 7.44 13.24
N CYS A 164 2.62 7.94 14.43
CA CYS A 164 3.49 7.30 15.41
C CYS A 164 3.06 7.60 16.84
N ARG A 165 3.51 6.74 17.79
CA ARG A 165 3.26 6.92 19.22
C ARG A 165 4.31 7.76 19.92
N ASP A 166 5.55 7.67 19.47
CA ASP A 166 6.68 8.35 20.11
C ASP A 166 6.71 9.83 19.72
N ASP A 167 6.71 10.72 20.73
CA ASP A 167 6.73 12.17 20.52
C ASP A 167 8.01 12.68 19.88
N ARG A 168 9.16 12.00 20.09
CA ARG A 168 10.43 12.39 19.46
C ARG A 168 10.40 12.08 17.98
N LEU A 169 9.92 10.87 17.63
CA LEU A 169 9.76 10.49 16.22
C LEU A 169 8.77 11.42 15.53
N THR A 170 7.66 11.77 16.20
CA THR A 170 6.72 12.76 15.70
C THR A 170 7.36 14.12 15.48
N ALA A 171 8.16 14.59 16.44
CA ALA A 171 8.85 15.89 16.34
C ALA A 171 9.83 15.92 15.16
N ASP A 172 10.57 14.83 14.93
CA ASP A 172 11.51 14.71 13.80
C ASP A 172 10.79 14.73 12.45
N VAL A 173 9.70 13.97 12.30
CA VAL A 173 8.85 13.95 11.10
C VAL A 173 8.22 15.33 10.83
N ARG A 174 7.69 16.00 11.86
CA ARG A 174 7.11 17.34 11.75
C ARG A 174 8.15 18.40 11.41
N ARG A 175 9.35 18.28 11.98
CA ARG A 175 10.48 19.16 11.67
C ARG A 175 10.87 19.00 10.19
N TRP A 176 10.96 17.77 9.69
CA TRP A 176 11.25 17.51 8.29
C TRP A 176 10.20 18.11 7.38
N ARG A 177 8.90 17.86 7.62
CA ARG A 177 7.80 18.50 6.86
C ARG A 177 7.97 20.02 6.78
N LYS A 178 8.29 20.67 7.90
CA LYS A 178 8.46 22.12 7.96
C LYS A 178 9.66 22.61 7.13
N VAL A 179 10.80 21.92 7.23
CA VAL A 179 12.05 22.34 6.58
C VAL A 179 11.95 22.17 5.06
N VAL A 180 11.36 21.06 4.59
CA VAL A 180 11.23 20.75 3.15
C VAL A 180 10.01 21.42 2.53
N GLY A 181 9.08 21.91 3.34
CA GLY A 181 7.85 22.52 2.84
C GLY A 181 6.83 21.54 2.25
N ALA A 182 6.91 20.25 2.60
CA ALA A 182 6.03 19.17 2.10
C ALA A 182 4.66 19.20 2.78
N ILE A 183 3.99 20.35 2.77
CA ILE A 183 2.70 20.61 3.40
C ILE A 183 1.55 20.43 2.41
N PRO A 184 0.41 19.83 2.81
CA PRO A 184 -0.78 19.77 1.97
C PRO A 184 -1.47 21.14 1.90
N GLY A 185 -2.22 21.38 0.84
CA GLY A 185 -3.14 22.50 0.79
C GLY A 185 -4.34 22.31 1.75
N PRO A 186 -4.94 23.40 2.25
CA PRO A 186 -6.10 23.28 3.14
C PRO A 186 -7.33 22.69 2.45
N MET A 187 -7.47 22.87 1.13
CA MET A 187 -8.58 22.29 0.36
C MET A 187 -8.44 20.76 0.25
N GLU A 188 -7.24 20.27 -0.03
CA GLU A 188 -6.93 18.84 -0.07
C GLU A 188 -7.18 18.19 1.29
N ALA A 189 -6.77 18.84 2.36
CA ALA A 189 -7.02 18.35 3.72
C ALA A 189 -8.51 18.33 4.07
N TRP A 190 -9.29 19.31 3.62
CA TRP A 190 -10.73 19.36 3.81
C TRP A 190 -11.45 18.26 3.01
N LEU A 191 -11.10 18.08 1.73
CA LEU A 191 -11.64 17.02 0.89
C LEU A 191 -11.32 15.64 1.45
N ALA A 192 -10.08 15.43 1.91
CA ALA A 192 -9.67 14.19 2.56
C ALA A 192 -10.51 13.92 3.82
N HIS A 193 -10.65 14.90 4.71
CA HIS A 193 -11.47 14.76 5.91
C HIS A 193 -12.93 14.41 5.58
N ARG A 194 -13.50 15.06 4.55
CA ARG A 194 -14.84 14.74 4.06
C ARG A 194 -14.93 13.29 3.55
N SER A 195 -13.91 12.81 2.85
CA SER A 195 -13.86 11.45 2.30
C SER A 195 -13.79 10.38 3.37
N LEU A 196 -13.22 10.66 4.54
CA LEU A 196 -13.17 9.71 5.67
C LEU A 196 -14.57 9.31 6.16
N ALA A 197 -15.60 10.16 5.97
CA ALA A 197 -16.98 9.85 6.37
C ALA A 197 -17.57 8.61 5.68
N THR A 198 -17.06 8.24 4.50
CA THR A 198 -17.48 7.06 3.74
C THR A 198 -16.40 5.98 3.65
N LEU A 199 -15.27 6.15 4.32
CA LEU A 199 -14.12 5.25 4.21
C LEU A 199 -14.49 3.79 4.50
N GLN A 200 -15.15 3.56 5.64
CA GLN A 200 -15.57 2.21 6.04
C GLN A 200 -16.47 1.55 4.99
N LEU A 201 -17.51 2.27 4.53
CA LEU A 201 -18.46 1.77 3.53
C LEU A 201 -17.76 1.41 2.21
N ARG A 202 -16.85 2.27 1.76
CA ARG A 202 -16.10 2.06 0.52
C ARG A 202 -15.18 0.84 0.63
N VAL A 203 -14.33 0.82 1.66
CA VAL A 203 -13.35 -0.26 1.85
C VAL A 203 -14.05 -1.61 2.07
N GLU A 204 -15.13 -1.66 2.84
CA GLU A 204 -15.87 -2.92 3.03
C GLU A 204 -16.49 -3.43 1.73
N ARG A 205 -17.13 -2.56 0.94
CA ARG A 205 -17.68 -2.93 -0.37
C ARG A 205 -16.57 -3.42 -1.29
N GLN A 206 -15.49 -2.67 -1.43
CA GLN A 206 -14.37 -3.00 -2.29
C GLN A 206 -13.72 -4.33 -1.92
N CYS A 207 -13.47 -4.57 -0.62
CA CYS A 207 -12.88 -5.83 -0.17
C CYS A 207 -13.80 -7.04 -0.39
N ALA A 208 -15.10 -6.88 -0.17
CA ALA A 208 -16.06 -7.95 -0.40
C ALA A 208 -16.15 -8.31 -1.90
N THR A 209 -16.19 -7.30 -2.76
CA THR A 209 -16.21 -7.50 -4.21
C THR A 209 -14.87 -8.07 -4.72
N ALA A 210 -13.72 -7.64 -4.15
CA ALA A 210 -12.41 -8.17 -4.50
C ALA A 210 -12.28 -9.66 -4.15
N LEU A 211 -12.84 -10.09 -3.02
CA LEU A 211 -12.87 -11.52 -2.66
C LEU A 211 -13.72 -12.31 -3.67
N ALA A 212 -14.93 -11.83 -3.99
CA ALA A 212 -15.80 -12.47 -4.96
C ALA A 212 -15.16 -12.56 -6.36
N LEU A 213 -14.47 -11.48 -6.79
CA LEU A 213 -13.71 -11.46 -8.03
C LEU A 213 -12.57 -12.50 -8.01
N ALA A 214 -11.79 -12.54 -6.93
CA ALA A 214 -10.69 -13.49 -6.81
C ALA A 214 -11.19 -14.94 -6.81
N GLU A 215 -12.34 -15.22 -6.16
CA GLU A 215 -12.98 -16.55 -6.19
C GLU A 215 -13.52 -16.92 -7.59
N ALA A 216 -13.99 -15.97 -8.37
CA ALA A 216 -14.41 -16.16 -9.76
C ALA A 216 -13.20 -16.44 -10.65
N LEU A 217 -12.15 -15.62 -10.55
CA LEU A 217 -10.90 -15.79 -11.30
C LEU A 217 -10.21 -17.13 -11.00
N ALA A 218 -10.27 -17.62 -9.76
CA ALA A 218 -9.69 -18.91 -9.37
C ALA A 218 -10.32 -20.11 -10.11
N LYS A 219 -11.49 -19.97 -10.73
CA LYS A 219 -12.17 -21.00 -11.50
C LYS A 219 -11.83 -20.97 -12.98
N ARG A 220 -11.08 -19.97 -13.43
CA ARG A 220 -10.76 -19.73 -14.83
C ARG A 220 -9.41 -20.34 -15.17
N SER A 221 -9.38 -21.26 -16.13
CA SER A 221 -8.14 -21.97 -16.51
C SER A 221 -7.10 -21.10 -17.19
N GLU A 222 -7.50 -20.00 -17.82
CA GLU A 222 -6.63 -19.02 -18.45
C GLU A 222 -5.97 -18.04 -17.46
N VAL A 223 -6.44 -18.04 -16.19
CA VAL A 223 -5.87 -17.20 -15.14
C VAL A 223 -4.86 -18.02 -14.34
N THR A 224 -3.63 -17.51 -14.28
CA THR A 224 -2.53 -18.09 -13.49
C THR A 224 -1.97 -17.06 -12.54
N GLY A 225 -1.08 -17.46 -11.63
CA GLY A 225 -0.42 -16.54 -10.70
C GLY A 225 -1.38 -15.65 -9.88
N LEU A 226 -2.61 -16.14 -9.64
CA LEU A 226 -3.63 -15.37 -8.92
C LEU A 226 -3.19 -15.08 -7.49
N ARG A 227 -3.21 -13.80 -7.12
CA ARG A 227 -2.85 -13.30 -5.81
C ARG A 227 -3.99 -12.47 -5.22
N TYR A 228 -4.43 -12.86 -4.06
CA TYR A 228 -5.32 -12.10 -3.17
C TYR A 228 -5.19 -12.64 -1.74
N PRO A 229 -4.70 -11.88 -0.77
CA PRO A 229 -4.40 -12.39 0.58
C PRO A 229 -5.59 -12.99 1.34
N GLY A 230 -6.82 -12.74 0.88
CA GLY A 230 -8.06 -13.32 1.42
C GLY A 230 -8.43 -14.69 0.86
N LEU A 231 -7.74 -15.21 -0.16
CA LEU A 231 -7.97 -16.53 -0.69
C LEU A 231 -7.20 -17.59 0.11
N PRO A 232 -7.83 -18.70 0.54
CA PRO A 232 -7.13 -19.79 1.24
C PRO A 232 -5.96 -20.40 0.47
N THR A 233 -5.95 -20.26 -0.85
CA THR A 233 -4.88 -20.74 -1.75
C THR A 233 -3.73 -19.75 -1.91
N ASP A 234 -3.88 -18.50 -1.44
CA ASP A 234 -2.80 -17.51 -1.53
C ASP A 234 -1.69 -17.84 -0.53
N PRO A 235 -0.40 -17.77 -0.94
CA PRO A 235 0.73 -18.03 -0.06
C PRO A 235 0.75 -17.17 1.21
N SER A 236 0.19 -15.96 1.15
CA SER A 236 0.14 -15.02 2.27
C SER A 236 -1.07 -15.22 3.19
N TYR A 237 -2.05 -16.07 2.83
CA TYR A 237 -3.31 -16.21 3.55
C TYR A 237 -3.14 -16.47 5.05
N ALA A 238 -2.30 -17.44 5.41
CA ALA A 238 -2.09 -17.80 6.81
C ALA A 238 -1.55 -16.63 7.66
N THR A 239 -0.76 -15.75 7.08
CA THR A 239 -0.27 -14.52 7.74
C THR A 239 -1.34 -13.42 7.73
N ALA A 240 -1.99 -13.23 6.61
CA ALA A 240 -3.02 -12.22 6.44
C ALA A 240 -4.17 -12.38 7.44
N VAL A 241 -4.71 -13.58 7.62
CA VAL A 241 -5.83 -13.84 8.55
C VAL A 241 -5.48 -13.61 10.02
N ARG A 242 -4.19 -13.65 10.39
CA ARG A 242 -3.75 -13.38 11.77
C ARG A 242 -3.64 -11.89 12.10
N GLN A 243 -3.41 -11.03 11.09
CA GLN A 243 -3.10 -9.62 11.34
C GLN A 243 -4.01 -8.63 10.61
N MET A 244 -4.68 -9.04 9.53
CA MET A 244 -5.56 -8.18 8.76
C MET A 244 -7.03 -8.42 9.11
N ARG A 245 -7.81 -7.34 9.13
CA ARG A 245 -9.26 -7.35 9.31
C ARG A 245 -10.02 -7.39 7.99
N ARG A 246 -9.40 -6.85 6.93
CA ARG A 246 -9.84 -6.85 5.52
C ARG A 246 -8.59 -7.02 4.67
N PHE A 247 -8.71 -7.69 3.52
CA PHE A 247 -7.57 -8.14 2.73
C PHE A 247 -7.24 -7.20 1.56
N GLY A 248 -7.83 -6.01 1.54
CA GLY A 248 -7.61 -5.02 0.50
C GLY A 248 -8.54 -5.16 -0.70
N SER A 249 -8.45 -4.19 -1.61
CA SER A 249 -9.28 -4.09 -2.81
C SER A 249 -8.53 -4.41 -4.11
N VAL A 250 -7.29 -4.88 -4.00
CA VAL A 250 -6.47 -5.19 -5.18
C VAL A 250 -6.36 -6.70 -5.35
N VAL A 251 -6.55 -7.17 -6.59
CA VAL A 251 -6.34 -8.55 -7.02
C VAL A 251 -5.29 -8.51 -8.12
N SER A 252 -4.32 -9.41 -8.08
CA SER A 252 -3.31 -9.54 -9.15
C SER A 252 -3.36 -10.95 -9.73
N PHE A 253 -3.16 -11.06 -11.04
CA PHE A 253 -3.16 -12.34 -11.74
C PHE A 253 -2.37 -12.24 -13.05
N GLU A 254 -2.13 -13.38 -13.68
CA GLU A 254 -1.41 -13.48 -14.94
C GLU A 254 -2.29 -14.10 -16.01
N LEU A 255 -2.25 -13.51 -17.21
CA LEU A 255 -2.76 -14.09 -18.44
C LEU A 255 -1.59 -14.60 -19.28
N ALA A 256 -1.88 -15.38 -20.34
CA ALA A 256 -0.87 -16.14 -21.08
C ALA A 256 0.31 -15.28 -21.57
N ASP A 257 0.03 -14.07 -22.03
CA ASP A 257 1.02 -13.16 -22.60
C ASP A 257 0.54 -11.70 -22.60
N ARG A 258 1.39 -10.83 -23.10
CA ARG A 258 1.10 -9.40 -23.26
C ARG A 258 -0.16 -9.14 -24.07
N GLU A 259 -0.30 -9.79 -25.22
CA GLU A 259 -1.40 -9.53 -26.16
C GLU A 259 -2.75 -9.92 -25.54
N THR A 260 -2.79 -11.05 -24.85
CA THR A 260 -3.98 -11.51 -24.13
C THR A 260 -4.36 -10.55 -23.00
N ALA A 261 -3.38 -10.04 -22.24
CA ALA A 261 -3.63 -9.06 -21.20
C ALA A 261 -4.13 -7.72 -21.78
N GLU A 262 -3.57 -7.24 -22.88
CA GLU A 262 -4.02 -6.02 -23.56
C GLU A 262 -5.44 -6.20 -24.12
N ARG A 263 -5.75 -7.33 -24.79
CA ARG A 263 -7.13 -7.63 -25.23
C ARG A 263 -8.13 -7.69 -24.07
N PHE A 264 -7.72 -8.28 -22.95
CA PHE A 264 -8.56 -8.30 -21.75
C PHE A 264 -8.87 -6.88 -21.27
N LEU A 265 -7.88 -6.01 -21.14
CA LEU A 265 -8.06 -4.63 -20.69
C LEU A 265 -8.95 -3.83 -21.66
N ASP A 266 -8.73 -3.97 -22.96
CA ASP A 266 -9.50 -3.30 -24.02
C ASP A 266 -10.98 -3.77 -24.05
N ALA A 267 -11.25 -5.01 -23.64
CA ALA A 267 -12.60 -5.57 -23.59
C ALA A 267 -13.42 -5.10 -22.37
N LEU A 268 -12.78 -4.63 -21.30
CA LEU A 268 -13.48 -4.13 -20.11
C LEU A 268 -14.33 -2.88 -20.43
N ARG A 269 -15.50 -2.77 -19.80
CA ARG A 269 -16.45 -1.67 -20.02
C ARG A 269 -16.69 -0.82 -18.79
N LEU A 270 -16.58 -1.41 -17.61
CA LEU A 270 -16.78 -0.75 -16.32
C LEU A 270 -15.46 -0.35 -15.64
N VAL A 271 -14.34 -0.81 -16.17
CA VAL A 271 -13.02 -0.70 -15.56
C VAL A 271 -12.12 0.17 -16.42
N ASP A 272 -11.54 1.21 -15.81
CA ASP A 272 -10.62 2.11 -16.50
C ASP A 272 -9.20 1.50 -16.57
N ASP A 273 -8.51 1.57 -17.73
CA ASP A 273 -7.08 1.25 -17.80
C ASP A 273 -6.26 2.38 -17.18
N ALA A 274 -5.87 2.21 -15.91
CA ALA A 274 -5.17 3.23 -15.15
C ALA A 274 -4.25 2.63 -14.08
N THR A 275 -3.16 3.36 -13.81
CA THR A 275 -2.14 2.96 -12.82
C THR A 275 -2.55 3.17 -11.36
N SER A 276 -3.55 3.99 -11.08
CA SER A 276 -4.00 4.26 -9.72
C SER A 276 -4.83 3.09 -9.18
N PHE A 277 -5.02 3.03 -7.87
CA PHE A 277 -5.83 2.01 -7.20
C PHE A 277 -6.52 2.57 -5.95
N GLY A 278 -7.46 1.79 -5.38
CA GLY A 278 -8.18 2.13 -4.15
C GLY A 278 -9.28 3.16 -4.32
N GLY A 279 -9.58 3.57 -5.56
CA GLY A 279 -10.68 4.48 -5.88
C GLY A 279 -12.04 3.79 -5.88
N VAL A 280 -13.12 4.60 -5.87
CA VAL A 280 -14.51 4.12 -6.02
C VAL A 280 -14.80 3.57 -7.40
N ARG A 281 -13.97 3.88 -8.39
CA ARG A 281 -13.98 3.26 -9.71
C ARG A 281 -12.98 2.13 -9.78
N SER A 282 -13.37 1.03 -10.38
CA SER A 282 -12.45 -0.06 -10.71
C SER A 282 -11.45 0.39 -11.75
N THR A 283 -10.18 0.01 -11.54
CA THR A 283 -9.09 0.22 -12.50
C THR A 283 -8.31 -1.06 -12.67
N ALA A 284 -7.78 -1.28 -13.87
CA ALA A 284 -6.88 -2.39 -14.13
C ALA A 284 -5.72 -1.93 -15.01
N GLU A 285 -4.57 -2.60 -14.90
CA GLU A 285 -3.43 -2.32 -15.76
C GLU A 285 -2.55 -3.54 -15.95
N ARG A 286 -1.89 -3.62 -17.09
CA ARG A 286 -0.78 -4.54 -17.33
C ARG A 286 0.51 -3.92 -16.77
N ARG A 287 1.03 -4.50 -15.70
CA ARG A 287 2.16 -3.91 -14.96
C ARG A 287 3.48 -3.93 -15.73
N GLY A 288 3.71 -4.92 -16.59
CA GLY A 288 4.93 -5.02 -17.40
C GLY A 288 5.17 -3.83 -18.33
N ARG A 289 4.15 -3.00 -18.62
CA ARG A 289 4.28 -1.84 -19.51
C ARG A 289 5.21 -0.73 -18.99
N TRP A 290 5.45 -0.67 -17.68
CA TRP A 290 6.24 0.40 -17.07
C TRP A 290 7.71 0.04 -16.88
N GLY A 291 8.08 -1.24 -16.99
CA GLY A 291 9.46 -1.72 -16.84
C GLY A 291 10.08 -1.53 -15.46
N GLY A 292 9.28 -1.08 -14.47
CA GLY A 292 9.72 -0.85 -13.10
C GLY A 292 9.50 -2.03 -12.16
N ASP A 293 8.63 -2.96 -12.54
CA ASP A 293 8.33 -4.17 -11.78
C ASP A 293 8.91 -5.40 -12.50
N ALA A 294 9.48 -6.32 -11.71
CA ALA A 294 9.93 -7.63 -12.23
C ALA A 294 8.75 -8.61 -12.27
N VAL A 295 7.83 -8.40 -13.21
CA VAL A 295 6.61 -9.19 -13.38
C VAL A 295 6.52 -9.78 -14.79
N PRO A 296 5.79 -10.90 -15.00
CA PRO A 296 5.51 -11.43 -16.33
C PRO A 296 4.77 -10.43 -17.23
N GLU A 297 4.93 -10.59 -18.55
CA GLU A 297 4.31 -9.69 -19.53
C GLU A 297 2.77 -9.71 -19.50
N GLY A 298 2.16 -10.83 -19.12
CA GLY A 298 0.71 -10.97 -18.94
C GLY A 298 0.18 -10.57 -17.56
N PHE A 299 1.02 -10.00 -16.69
CA PHE A 299 0.63 -9.66 -15.31
C PHE A 299 -0.32 -8.46 -15.27
N VAL A 300 -1.50 -8.68 -14.70
CA VAL A 300 -2.55 -7.68 -14.50
C VAL A 300 -2.71 -7.38 -13.01
N ARG A 301 -2.70 -6.09 -12.65
CA ARG A 301 -3.14 -5.62 -11.35
C ARG A 301 -4.53 -5.00 -11.49
N PHE A 302 -5.49 -5.53 -10.77
CA PHE A 302 -6.87 -5.09 -10.77
C PHE A 302 -7.24 -4.44 -9.44
N SER A 303 -7.65 -3.20 -9.44
CA SER A 303 -8.16 -2.49 -8.28
C SER A 303 -9.68 -2.42 -8.35
N VAL A 304 -10.34 -3.08 -7.41
CA VAL A 304 -11.79 -3.14 -7.33
C VAL A 304 -12.36 -1.87 -6.72
N GLY A 305 -13.32 -1.27 -7.40
CA GLY A 305 -14.08 -0.11 -6.96
C GLY A 305 -15.32 -0.45 -6.13
N ALA A 306 -16.29 0.44 -6.18
CA ALA A 306 -17.55 0.33 -5.43
C ALA A 306 -18.78 0.06 -6.34
N GLU A 307 -18.54 -0.34 -7.58
CA GLU A 307 -19.57 -0.74 -8.54
C GLU A 307 -20.45 -1.87 -7.99
N ASP A 308 -21.56 -2.13 -8.65
CA ASP A 308 -22.35 -3.32 -8.35
C ASP A 308 -21.50 -4.58 -8.60
N PRO A 309 -21.39 -5.50 -7.61
CA PRO A 309 -20.54 -6.67 -7.75
C PRO A 309 -20.93 -7.61 -8.90
N GLU A 310 -22.23 -7.80 -9.14
CA GLU A 310 -22.72 -8.69 -10.20
C GLU A 310 -22.36 -8.12 -11.57
N ASP A 311 -22.53 -6.82 -11.77
CA ASP A 311 -22.18 -6.13 -13.01
C ASP A 311 -20.67 -6.17 -13.26
N LEU A 312 -19.86 -5.92 -12.23
CA LEU A 312 -18.41 -5.95 -12.34
C LEU A 312 -17.89 -7.36 -12.68
N LEU A 313 -18.40 -8.38 -12.00
CA LEU A 313 -18.00 -9.76 -12.27
C LEU A 313 -18.41 -10.18 -13.70
N ALA A 314 -19.62 -9.85 -14.12
CA ALA A 314 -20.10 -10.13 -15.48
C ALA A 314 -19.23 -9.43 -16.55
N ASP A 315 -18.79 -8.19 -16.30
CA ASP A 315 -17.90 -7.47 -17.20
C ASP A 315 -16.54 -8.14 -17.31
N VAL A 316 -15.94 -8.55 -16.19
CA VAL A 316 -14.64 -9.24 -16.15
C VAL A 316 -14.72 -10.61 -16.82
N GLU A 317 -15.76 -11.42 -16.56
CA GLU A 317 -15.93 -12.72 -17.18
C GLU A 317 -16.07 -12.62 -18.70
N ARG A 318 -16.90 -11.66 -19.17
CA ARG A 318 -17.05 -11.38 -20.59
C ARG A 318 -15.72 -10.94 -21.23
N ALA A 319 -14.98 -10.05 -20.57
CA ALA A 319 -13.68 -9.58 -21.09
C ALA A 319 -12.64 -10.71 -21.17
N LEU A 320 -12.63 -11.64 -20.22
CA LEU A 320 -11.78 -12.84 -20.28
C LEU A 320 -12.17 -13.74 -21.46
N ASP A 321 -13.47 -13.98 -21.68
CA ASP A 321 -13.95 -14.78 -22.82
C ASP A 321 -13.58 -14.16 -24.18
N GLU A 322 -13.55 -12.83 -24.28
CA GLU A 322 -13.13 -12.11 -25.48
C GLU A 322 -11.60 -12.18 -25.66
N ALA A 323 -10.83 -12.10 -24.58
CA ALA A 323 -9.37 -12.07 -24.63
C ALA A 323 -8.73 -13.39 -25.09
N VAL A 324 -9.37 -14.53 -24.83
CA VAL A 324 -8.85 -15.86 -25.16
C VAL A 324 -9.33 -16.40 -26.52
N ARG A 325 -10.14 -15.64 -27.24
CA ARG A 325 -10.56 -15.93 -28.62
C ARG A 325 -9.52 -15.45 -29.63
#